data_389e8def6f12c76cbbdd8a6d9ffd63aa
#
_entry.id   389e8def6f12c76cbbdd8a6d9ffd63aa
#
_cell.length_a   1.000
_cell.length_b   1.000
_cell.length_c   1.000
_cell.angle_alpha   90.00
_cell.angle_beta   90.00
_cell.angle_gamma   90.00
#
_symmetry.space_group_name_H-M   'P 1'
#
loop_
_entity.id
_entity.type
_entity.pdbx_description
1 polymer ?
#
loop_
_entity_poly.entity_id
_entity_poly.type
_entity_poly.pdbx_seq_one_letter_code
_entity_poly.pdbx_strand_id
1 'polypeptide(L)'
;MVDNGVLRMNEAKQVYERLNKQLGINLTVVDASELFLSRLEGVEDPEQKRKIIGNTFINVFEDEAAKIEAAAEVEEKQGAEAKGRVEWLLQGTLYPDVIESISFKGPSATIKTHHNVGGLLKDMRLKLIEPLRELFKGTQRLTFIIDSSVVFFIYPFPR
;
A
#
# COMPACT_ATOMS: atom_id res chain seq x y z
N MET A 1 -4.51 -5.38 4.35
CA MET A 1 -3.04 -5.67 4.50
C MET A 1 -2.68 -6.75 3.50
N VAL A 2 -1.56 -6.64 2.80
CA VAL A 2 -1.09 -7.67 1.85
C VAL A 2 0.09 -8.42 2.46
N ASP A 3 -0.01 -9.73 2.52
CA ASP A 3 1.13 -10.62 2.78
C ASP A 3 1.80 -10.94 1.44
N ASN A 4 3.04 -10.50 1.32
CA ASN A 4 3.84 -10.67 0.10
C ASN A 4 4.83 -11.84 0.17
N GLY A 5 4.73 -12.68 1.19
CA GLY A 5 5.60 -13.84 1.41
C GLY A 5 6.98 -13.56 2.01
N VAL A 6 7.32 -12.27 2.23
CA VAL A 6 8.60 -11.87 2.85
C VAL A 6 8.41 -11.07 4.14
N LEU A 7 7.24 -11.18 4.75
CA LEU A 7 6.96 -10.65 6.08
C LEU A 7 7.79 -11.40 7.13
N ARG A 8 8.02 -10.73 8.27
CA ARG A 8 8.66 -11.39 9.41
C ARG A 8 7.77 -12.49 9.98
N MET A 9 8.38 -13.42 10.68
CA MET A 9 7.64 -14.51 11.33
C MET A 9 6.50 -13.97 12.21
N ASN A 10 5.29 -14.43 11.95
CA ASN A 10 4.05 -14.00 12.61
C ASN A 10 3.66 -12.52 12.46
N GLU A 11 4.32 -11.74 11.60
CA GLU A 11 4.05 -10.31 11.44
C GLU A 11 2.62 -10.05 10.96
N ALA A 12 2.14 -10.77 9.97
CA ALA A 12 0.76 -10.65 9.47
C ALA A 12 -0.26 -10.84 10.59
N LYS A 13 -0.09 -11.88 11.41
CA LYS A 13 -0.96 -12.17 12.54
C LYS A 13 -0.92 -11.07 13.60
N GLN A 14 0.28 -10.61 13.98
CA GLN A 14 0.46 -9.57 14.98
C GLN A 14 -0.15 -8.23 14.54
N VAL A 15 0.03 -7.85 13.26
CA VAL A 15 -0.56 -6.64 12.69
C VAL A 15 -2.08 -6.75 12.68
N TYR A 16 -2.62 -7.88 12.24
CA TYR A 16 -4.07 -8.12 12.27
C TYR A 16 -4.65 -8.00 13.69
N GLU A 17 -4.04 -8.66 14.66
CA GLU A 17 -4.51 -8.61 16.05
C GLU A 17 -4.48 -7.19 16.62
N ARG A 18 -3.42 -6.45 16.36
CA ARG A 18 -3.29 -5.06 16.84
C ARG A 18 -4.30 -4.12 16.17
N LEU A 19 -4.42 -4.16 14.86
CA LEU A 19 -5.25 -3.22 14.12
C LEU A 19 -6.74 -3.57 14.22
N ASN A 20 -7.08 -4.83 14.02
CA ASN A 20 -8.47 -5.25 14.05
C ASN A 20 -9.02 -5.37 15.48
N LYS A 21 -8.35 -6.18 16.34
CA LYS A 21 -8.87 -6.47 17.69
C LYS A 21 -8.66 -5.35 18.69
N GLN A 22 -7.53 -4.64 18.65
CA GLN A 22 -7.23 -3.60 19.64
C GLN A 22 -7.72 -2.22 19.21
N LEU A 23 -7.61 -1.87 17.93
CA LEU A 23 -8.00 -0.57 17.39
C LEU A 23 -9.36 -0.57 16.68
N GLY A 24 -9.98 -1.74 16.48
CA GLY A 24 -11.29 -1.85 15.83
C GLY A 24 -11.29 -1.47 14.34
N ILE A 25 -10.12 -1.48 13.68
CA ILE A 25 -10.01 -1.14 12.27
C ILE A 25 -10.54 -2.32 11.44
N ASN A 26 -11.43 -2.04 10.48
CA ASN A 26 -11.87 -3.03 9.50
C ASN A 26 -10.70 -3.36 8.56
N LEU A 27 -10.00 -4.47 8.85
CA LEU A 27 -8.79 -4.87 8.16
C LEU A 27 -9.01 -6.16 7.37
N THR A 28 -8.86 -6.06 6.05
CA THR A 28 -8.76 -7.22 5.16
C THR A 28 -7.30 -7.64 5.02
N VAL A 29 -7.02 -8.93 5.18
CA VAL A 29 -5.69 -9.52 4.94
C VAL A 29 -5.74 -10.33 3.65
N VAL A 30 -4.87 -10.01 2.71
CA VAL A 30 -4.74 -10.68 1.43
C VAL A 30 -3.41 -11.41 1.41
N ASP A 31 -3.45 -12.73 1.30
CA ASP A 31 -2.26 -13.54 1.03
C ASP A 31 -1.97 -13.52 -0.47
N ALA A 32 -0.92 -12.82 -0.85
CA ALA A 32 -0.41 -12.74 -2.22
C ALA A 32 1.01 -13.31 -2.33
N SER A 33 1.44 -14.12 -1.35
CA SER A 33 2.81 -14.62 -1.25
C SER A 33 3.27 -15.36 -2.51
N GLU A 34 2.47 -16.28 -3.03
CA GLU A 34 2.79 -17.00 -4.26
C GLU A 34 2.90 -16.06 -5.47
N LEU A 35 2.03 -15.07 -5.56
CA LEU A 35 2.04 -14.09 -6.66
C LEU A 35 3.33 -13.27 -6.65
N PHE A 36 3.75 -12.79 -5.49
CA PHE A 36 5.00 -12.02 -5.38
C PHE A 36 6.22 -12.87 -5.65
N LEU A 37 6.31 -14.05 -5.04
CA LEU A 37 7.46 -14.93 -5.18
C LEU A 37 7.63 -15.44 -6.62
N SER A 38 6.54 -15.84 -7.27
CA SER A 38 6.60 -16.30 -8.67
C SER A 38 7.03 -15.19 -9.63
N ARG A 39 6.58 -13.94 -9.41
CA ARG A 39 6.99 -12.81 -10.26
C ARG A 39 8.44 -12.38 -10.03
N LEU A 40 9.03 -12.71 -8.89
CA LEU A 40 10.41 -12.39 -8.54
C LEU A 40 11.39 -13.51 -8.86
N GLU A 41 10.90 -14.69 -9.22
CA GLU A 41 11.72 -15.84 -9.57
C GLU A 41 12.69 -15.51 -10.70
N GLY A 42 14.00 -15.79 -10.48
CA GLY A 42 15.05 -15.52 -11.46
C GLY A 42 15.41 -14.05 -11.69
N VAL A 43 14.77 -13.11 -11.00
CA VAL A 43 15.09 -11.69 -11.12
C VAL A 43 16.24 -11.35 -10.17
N GLU A 44 17.38 -10.92 -10.70
CA GLU A 44 18.56 -10.56 -9.90
C GLU A 44 18.68 -9.04 -9.70
N ASP A 45 18.35 -8.25 -10.73
CA ASP A 45 18.49 -6.80 -10.70
C ASP A 45 17.59 -6.12 -9.65
N PRO A 46 18.18 -5.32 -8.73
CA PRO A 46 17.43 -4.68 -7.65
C PRO A 46 16.36 -3.69 -8.15
N GLU A 47 16.61 -2.97 -9.25
CA GLU A 47 15.63 -2.01 -9.79
C GLU A 47 14.44 -2.74 -10.43
N GLN A 48 14.70 -3.84 -11.13
CA GLN A 48 13.63 -4.68 -11.66
C GLN A 48 12.80 -5.28 -10.51
N LYS A 49 13.44 -5.77 -9.44
CA LYS A 49 12.72 -6.25 -8.25
C LYS A 49 11.78 -5.19 -7.68
N ARG A 50 12.26 -3.95 -7.49
CA ARG A 50 11.44 -2.84 -6.97
C ARG A 50 10.23 -2.56 -7.86
N LYS A 51 10.42 -2.51 -9.18
CA LYS A 51 9.33 -2.30 -10.13
C LYS A 51 8.29 -3.42 -10.09
N ILE A 52 8.75 -4.67 -10.09
CA ILE A 52 7.86 -5.84 -10.00
C ILE A 52 7.06 -5.82 -8.70
N ILE A 53 7.73 -5.57 -7.58
CA ILE A 53 7.07 -5.49 -6.27
C ILE A 53 6.03 -4.37 -6.26
N GLY A 54 6.41 -3.15 -6.65
CA GLY A 54 5.51 -2.01 -6.69
C GLY A 54 4.28 -2.25 -7.58
N ASN A 55 4.48 -2.73 -8.80
CA ASN A 55 3.40 -3.05 -9.72
C ASN A 55 2.50 -4.17 -9.19
N THR A 56 3.07 -5.19 -8.54
CA THR A 56 2.29 -6.28 -7.97
C THR A 56 1.40 -5.79 -6.83
N PHE A 57 1.91 -4.89 -5.98
CA PHE A 57 1.08 -4.28 -4.93
C PHE A 57 -0.10 -3.52 -5.51
N ILE A 58 0.13 -2.68 -6.52
CA ILE A 58 -0.95 -1.91 -7.16
C ILE A 58 -2.01 -2.84 -7.75
N ASN A 59 -1.61 -3.89 -8.46
CA ASN A 59 -2.55 -4.86 -9.00
C ASN A 59 -3.40 -5.50 -7.89
N VAL A 60 -2.77 -5.95 -6.80
CA VAL A 60 -3.49 -6.53 -5.66
C VAL A 60 -4.45 -5.52 -5.03
N PHE A 61 -4.06 -4.25 -4.93
CA PHE A 61 -4.93 -3.20 -4.40
C PHE A 61 -6.13 -2.92 -5.28
N GLU A 62 -5.94 -2.84 -6.59
CA GLU A 62 -7.03 -2.62 -7.54
C GLU A 62 -7.99 -3.80 -7.58
N ASP A 63 -7.47 -5.03 -7.51
CA ASP A 63 -8.29 -6.24 -7.44
C ASP A 63 -9.13 -6.29 -6.15
N GLU A 64 -8.55 -5.94 -5.00
CA GLU A 64 -9.30 -5.90 -3.74
C GLU A 64 -10.29 -4.72 -3.70
N ALA A 65 -9.95 -3.57 -4.25
CA ALA A 65 -10.88 -2.46 -4.38
C ALA A 65 -12.10 -2.87 -5.23
N ALA A 66 -11.88 -3.57 -6.34
CA ALA A 66 -12.97 -4.07 -7.19
C ALA A 66 -13.86 -5.10 -6.45
N LYS A 67 -13.28 -5.98 -5.62
CA LYS A 67 -14.05 -6.92 -4.79
C LYS A 67 -14.92 -6.20 -3.76
N ILE A 68 -14.37 -5.16 -3.11
CA ILE A 68 -15.08 -4.34 -2.12
C ILE A 68 -16.24 -3.60 -2.80
N GLU A 69 -16.01 -3.01 -3.98
CA GLU A 69 -17.05 -2.34 -4.76
C GLU A 69 -18.16 -3.31 -5.16
N ALA A 70 -17.80 -4.49 -5.68
CA ALA A 70 -18.79 -5.51 -6.06
C ALA A 70 -19.63 -6.00 -4.87
N ALA A 71 -19.00 -6.18 -3.70
CA ALA A 71 -19.71 -6.55 -2.48
C ALA A 71 -20.68 -5.44 -2.03
N ALA A 72 -20.24 -4.18 -2.10
CA ALA A 72 -21.07 -3.02 -1.74
C ALA A 72 -22.28 -2.87 -2.69
N GLU A 73 -22.11 -3.11 -3.98
CA GLU A 73 -23.22 -3.11 -4.96
C GLU A 73 -24.27 -4.19 -4.66
N VAL A 74 -23.84 -5.35 -4.19
CA VAL A 74 -24.75 -6.43 -3.79
C VAL A 74 -25.56 -6.02 -2.55
N GLU A 75 -24.90 -5.44 -1.55
CA GLU A 75 -25.54 -4.95 -0.33
C GLU A 75 -26.55 -3.82 -0.65
N GLU A 76 -26.18 -2.89 -1.53
CA GLU A 76 -27.05 -1.80 -1.98
C GLU A 76 -28.33 -2.33 -2.67
N LYS A 77 -28.20 -3.33 -3.54
CA LYS A 77 -29.35 -4.00 -4.17
C LYS A 77 -30.28 -4.71 -3.17
N GLN A 78 -29.76 -5.02 -1.97
CA GLN A 78 -30.52 -5.62 -0.86
C GLN A 78 -31.11 -4.55 0.09
N GLY A 79 -30.97 -3.26 -0.23
CA GLY A 79 -31.54 -2.15 0.51
C GLY A 79 -30.62 -1.49 1.53
N ALA A 80 -29.30 -1.77 1.49
CA ALA A 80 -28.31 -1.04 2.28
C ALA A 80 -28.02 0.35 1.67
N GLU A 81 -27.49 1.26 2.48
CA GLU A 81 -27.02 2.57 1.99
C GLU A 81 -25.87 2.41 1.00
N ALA A 82 -25.89 3.23 -0.07
CA ALA A 82 -24.84 3.27 -1.07
C ALA A 82 -23.49 3.66 -0.43
N LYS A 83 -22.50 2.78 -0.49
CA LYS A 83 -21.18 3.00 0.09
C LYS A 83 -20.21 3.76 -0.84
N GLY A 84 -20.61 4.05 -2.07
CA GLY A 84 -19.77 4.71 -3.07
C GLY A 84 -18.66 3.81 -3.63
N ARG A 85 -17.74 4.43 -4.37
CA ARG A 85 -16.58 3.73 -5.00
C ARG A 85 -15.31 3.97 -4.22
N VAL A 86 -14.37 3.01 -4.33
CA VAL A 86 -13.00 3.17 -3.82
C VAL A 86 -12.22 4.03 -4.81
N GLU A 87 -12.02 5.30 -4.49
CA GLU A 87 -11.32 6.26 -5.36
C GLU A 87 -9.90 6.56 -4.92
N TRP A 88 -9.58 6.34 -3.65
CA TRP A 88 -8.36 6.83 -3.04
C TRP A 88 -7.54 5.71 -2.42
N LEU A 89 -6.22 5.77 -2.66
CA LEU A 89 -5.20 4.97 -1.98
C LEU A 89 -4.46 5.86 -0.99
N LEU A 90 -4.58 5.55 0.29
CA LEU A 90 -3.81 6.23 1.33
C LEU A 90 -2.44 5.56 1.47
N GLN A 91 -1.38 6.34 1.30
CA GLN A 91 0.00 5.87 1.36
C GLN A 91 0.79 6.60 2.44
N GLY A 92 1.56 5.84 3.22
CA GLY A 92 2.38 6.36 4.32
C GLY A 92 3.77 6.85 3.88
N THR A 93 3.87 7.50 2.73
CA THR A 93 5.12 8.10 2.24
C THR A 93 5.60 9.16 3.21
N LEU A 94 6.87 9.12 3.58
CA LEU A 94 7.51 10.10 4.46
C LEU A 94 8.41 11.05 3.69
N TYR A 95 8.74 12.21 4.27
CA TYR A 95 9.64 13.18 3.65
C TYR A 95 11.02 12.62 3.29
N PRO A 96 11.70 11.79 4.13
CA PRO A 96 12.92 11.11 3.73
C PRO A 96 12.78 10.26 2.46
N ASP A 97 11.64 9.59 2.27
CA ASP A 97 11.38 8.77 1.07
C ASP A 97 11.34 9.64 -0.20
N VAL A 98 10.80 10.87 -0.07
CA VAL A 98 10.72 11.84 -1.16
C VAL A 98 12.09 12.36 -1.54
N ILE A 99 12.89 12.79 -0.56
CA ILE A 99 14.23 13.36 -0.82
C ILE A 99 15.22 12.31 -1.32
N GLU A 100 15.13 11.06 -0.89
CA GLU A 100 15.96 9.96 -1.40
C GLU A 100 15.66 9.65 -2.88
N SER A 101 14.48 9.99 -3.36
CA SER A 101 14.06 9.81 -4.76
C SER A 101 14.49 10.93 -5.68
N ILE A 102 14.94 12.08 -5.11
CA ILE A 102 15.40 13.23 -5.89
C ILE A 102 16.91 13.13 -6.08
N SER A 103 17.37 13.05 -7.31
CA SER A 103 18.80 13.08 -7.63
C SER A 103 19.36 14.49 -7.44
N PHE A 104 20.19 14.69 -6.41
CA PHE A 104 20.89 15.97 -6.18
C PHE A 104 22.15 16.16 -7.03
N LYS A 105 22.61 15.18 -7.79
CA LYS A 105 23.88 15.19 -8.52
C LYS A 105 23.79 14.79 -9.99
N GLY A 106 22.85 15.36 -10.74
CA GLY A 106 22.78 15.16 -12.20
C GLY A 106 22.26 13.78 -12.64
N PRO A 107 22.20 13.54 -13.97
CA PRO A 107 21.50 12.39 -14.55
C PRO A 107 22.12 11.01 -14.25
N SER A 108 23.34 10.94 -13.76
CA SER A 108 24.05 9.68 -13.47
C SER A 108 23.95 9.20 -12.01
N ALA A 109 23.25 9.91 -11.15
CA ALA A 109 23.16 9.62 -9.72
C ALA A 109 21.72 9.41 -9.22
N THR A 110 20.87 8.77 -10.01
CA THR A 110 19.57 8.29 -9.52
C THR A 110 19.83 7.06 -8.64
N ILE A 111 20.14 7.29 -7.37
CA ILE A 111 20.63 6.23 -6.47
C ILE A 111 19.54 5.29 -6.00
N LYS A 112 18.27 5.71 -5.97
CA LYS A 112 17.13 4.85 -5.63
C LYS A 112 15.82 5.49 -6.10
N THR A 113 15.08 4.82 -6.96
CA THR A 113 13.64 5.04 -7.02
C THR A 113 13.03 4.46 -5.75
N HIS A 114 12.52 5.31 -4.87
CA HIS A 114 11.81 4.85 -3.69
C HIS A 114 10.54 4.13 -4.17
N HIS A 115 10.24 2.95 -3.60
CA HIS A 115 9.08 2.15 -3.99
C HIS A 115 7.74 2.91 -3.84
N ASN A 116 7.69 3.90 -2.96
CA ASN A 116 6.51 4.75 -2.75
C ASN A 116 6.41 5.94 -3.72
N VAL A 117 7.47 6.29 -4.47
CA VAL A 117 7.49 7.51 -5.28
C VAL A 117 7.72 7.21 -6.78
N GLY A 118 8.49 6.18 -7.10
CA GLY A 118 8.87 5.87 -8.50
C GLY A 118 8.34 4.55 -9.04
N GLY A 119 7.69 3.74 -8.20
CA GLY A 119 7.23 2.40 -8.55
C GLY A 119 5.74 2.30 -8.91
N LEU A 120 4.98 3.38 -8.73
CA LEU A 120 3.55 3.38 -9.01
C LEU A 120 3.29 3.42 -10.53
N LEU A 121 2.31 2.67 -10.98
CA LEU A 121 1.89 2.66 -12.37
C LEU A 121 1.34 4.05 -12.75
N LYS A 122 1.76 4.57 -13.90
CA LYS A 122 1.26 5.84 -14.44
C LYS A 122 -0.24 5.83 -14.69
N ASP A 123 -0.80 4.65 -14.91
CA ASP A 123 -2.20 4.43 -15.26
C ASP A 123 -3.01 3.85 -14.09
N MET A 124 -2.54 4.03 -12.85
CA MET A 124 -3.25 3.57 -11.66
C MET A 124 -4.62 4.27 -11.55
N ARG A 125 -5.68 3.48 -11.35
CA ARG A 125 -7.06 3.98 -11.22
C ARG A 125 -7.27 4.82 -9.93
N LEU A 126 -6.59 4.45 -8.85
CA LEU A 126 -6.74 5.08 -7.55
C LEU A 126 -5.92 6.37 -7.45
N LYS A 127 -6.54 7.41 -6.89
CA LYS A 127 -5.87 8.67 -6.54
C LYS A 127 -5.07 8.48 -5.25
N LEU A 128 -3.92 9.15 -5.12
CA LEU A 128 -3.08 9.05 -3.93
C LEU A 128 -3.43 10.10 -2.88
N ILE A 129 -3.44 9.67 -1.61
CA ILE A 129 -3.42 10.55 -0.44
C ILE A 129 -2.17 10.21 0.37
N GLU A 130 -1.28 11.16 0.56
CA GLU A 130 0.00 11.00 1.25
C GLU A 130 0.12 11.98 2.44
N PRO A 131 -0.60 11.78 3.53
CA PRO A 131 -0.69 12.77 4.61
C PRO A 131 0.61 12.95 5.40
N LEU A 132 1.55 12.01 5.28
CA LEU A 132 2.84 12.05 5.96
C LEU A 132 3.99 12.54 5.08
N ARG A 133 3.72 12.92 3.83
CA ARG A 133 4.73 13.24 2.81
C ARG A 133 5.71 14.34 3.22
N GLU A 134 5.29 15.28 4.06
CA GLU A 134 6.11 16.38 4.55
C GLU A 134 6.66 16.15 5.96
N LEU A 135 6.45 14.97 6.54
CA LEU A 135 6.83 14.67 7.91
C LEU A 135 8.05 13.76 8.00
N PHE A 136 8.90 14.03 9.00
CA PHE A 136 9.98 13.12 9.36
C PHE A 136 9.49 12.00 10.27
N LYS A 137 10.19 10.87 10.25
CA LYS A 137 9.84 9.63 10.95
C LYS A 137 9.64 9.78 12.49
N GLY A 138 10.15 10.84 13.10
CA GLY A 138 9.98 11.13 14.54
C GLY A 138 8.72 11.93 14.90
N THR A 139 8.01 12.50 13.93
CA THR A 139 6.87 13.41 14.15
C THR A 139 5.52 12.69 14.17
N GLN A 140 5.50 11.37 14.12
CA GLN A 140 4.32 10.53 13.87
C GLN A 140 3.31 10.43 15.03
N ARG A 141 3.23 11.39 15.94
CA ARG A 141 2.16 11.44 16.96
C ARG A 141 0.87 12.10 16.45
N LEU A 142 0.51 11.88 15.20
CA LEU A 142 -0.74 12.39 14.65
C LEU A 142 -1.82 11.31 14.68
N THR A 143 -2.91 11.61 15.38
CA THR A 143 -4.14 10.83 15.34
C THR A 143 -4.88 11.21 14.06
N PHE A 144 -5.00 10.28 13.12
CA PHE A 144 -5.80 10.48 11.92
C PHE A 144 -7.22 9.97 12.16
N ILE A 145 -8.19 10.83 11.90
CA ILE A 145 -9.60 10.44 11.74
C ILE A 145 -9.79 10.12 10.27
N ILE A 146 -10.25 8.91 9.97
CA ILE A 146 -10.43 8.43 8.62
C ILE A 146 -11.90 8.17 8.38
N ASP A 147 -12.40 8.75 7.31
CA ASP A 147 -13.72 8.47 6.79
C ASP A 147 -13.77 7.08 6.12
N SER A 148 -14.94 6.44 6.16
CA SER A 148 -15.18 5.08 5.68
C SER A 148 -14.94 4.85 4.18
N SER A 149 -14.72 5.92 3.42
CA SER A 149 -14.44 5.88 1.97
C SER A 149 -12.96 5.67 1.63
N VAL A 150 -12.07 5.58 2.63
CA VAL A 150 -10.61 5.45 2.42
C VAL A 150 -10.15 4.04 2.76
N VAL A 151 -9.55 3.37 1.78
CA VAL A 151 -8.90 2.06 1.98
C VAL A 151 -7.48 2.27 2.46
N PHE A 152 -7.18 1.78 3.67
CA PHE A 152 -5.84 1.77 4.22
C PHE A 152 -5.04 0.59 3.74
N PHE A 153 -3.88 0.87 3.16
CA PHE A 153 -2.87 -0.15 2.96
C PHE A 153 -1.66 0.16 3.85
N ILE A 154 -1.50 -0.63 4.88
CA ILE A 154 -0.34 -0.54 5.77
C ILE A 154 0.77 -1.42 5.20
N TYR A 155 1.85 -0.77 4.83
CA TYR A 155 3.08 -1.43 4.42
C TYR A 155 3.92 -1.69 5.68
N PRO A 156 4.30 -2.93 5.99
CA PRO A 156 5.31 -3.15 7.01
C PRO A 156 6.67 -2.72 6.45
N PHE A 157 7.27 -1.69 7.04
CA PHE A 157 8.62 -1.26 6.70
C PHE A 157 9.64 -2.25 7.27
N PRO A 158 10.56 -2.79 6.45
CA PRO A 158 11.76 -3.40 6.98
C PRO A 158 12.58 -2.32 7.69
N ARG A 159 13.01 -2.62 8.92
CA ARG A 159 13.99 -1.81 9.65
C ARG A 159 15.39 -2.04 9.10
#